data_676a54a8b8a5545a6a9950494e803185
#
_entry.id   676a54a8b8a5545a6a9950494e803185
#
_cell.length_a   1.000
_cell.length_b   1.000
_cell.length_c   1.000
_cell.angle_alpha   90.00
_cell.angle_beta   90.00
_cell.angle_gamma   90.00
#
_symmetry.space_group_name_H-M   'P 1'
#
loop_
_entity.id
_entity.type
_entity.pdbx_description
1 polymer ?
#
loop_
_entity_poly.entity_id
_entity_poly.type
_entity_poly.pdbx_seq_one_letter_code
_entity_poly.pdbx_strand_id
1 'polypeptide(L)'
;MTLDPLACGDRGAMVNTASVAAEDGQIGQAAYSASKGGVVGMTLPIARDLSREGIRINTILPGIFNTPLLAGAPENVKQALGAMVPYPSRLGMPEEYAKLAKTMCEVNYFNGEDVRLDGAIRMAPR
;
A
#
# COMPACT_ATOMS: atom_id res chain seq x y z
N MET A 1 -16.43 -22.59 -8.15
CA MET A 1 -17.31 -21.51 -8.66
C MET A 1 -16.50 -20.71 -9.63
N THR A 2 -16.74 -20.86 -10.91
CA THR A 2 -16.05 -20.07 -11.95
C THR A 2 -16.77 -18.73 -12.08
N LEU A 3 -16.09 -17.65 -11.75
CA LEU A 3 -16.61 -16.31 -11.99
C LEU A 3 -16.51 -16.03 -13.51
N ASP A 4 -17.57 -15.51 -14.09
CA ASP A 4 -17.52 -15.06 -15.48
C ASP A 4 -16.58 -13.84 -15.58
N PRO A 5 -15.71 -13.79 -16.58
CA PRO A 5 -14.84 -12.64 -16.78
C PRO A 5 -15.67 -11.41 -17.11
N LEU A 6 -15.25 -10.25 -16.64
CA LEU A 6 -15.79 -8.96 -17.07
C LEU A 6 -15.55 -8.78 -18.59
N ALA A 7 -16.27 -7.84 -19.21
CA ALA A 7 -16.12 -7.55 -20.64
C ALA A 7 -14.66 -7.22 -21.05
N CYS A 8 -13.85 -6.76 -20.11
CA CYS A 8 -12.41 -6.50 -20.28
C CYS A 8 -11.52 -7.74 -20.08
N GLY A 9 -12.09 -8.90 -19.73
CA GLY A 9 -11.35 -10.12 -19.41
C GLY A 9 -10.99 -10.30 -17.96
N ASP A 10 -11.18 -9.29 -17.10
CA ASP A 10 -10.90 -9.39 -15.66
C ASP A 10 -11.91 -10.31 -14.97
N ARG A 11 -11.39 -11.17 -14.12
CA ARG A 11 -12.17 -12.00 -13.18
C ARG A 11 -12.07 -11.50 -11.76
N GLY A 12 -11.02 -10.75 -11.45
CA GLY A 12 -10.81 -10.18 -10.13
C GLY A 12 -9.61 -9.25 -10.07
N ALA A 13 -9.61 -8.44 -9.04
CA ALA A 13 -8.48 -7.58 -8.70
C ALA A 13 -8.21 -7.67 -7.20
N MET A 14 -6.96 -7.84 -6.83
CA MET A 14 -6.51 -7.88 -5.45
C MET A 14 -5.66 -6.65 -5.18
N VAL A 15 -5.84 -6.06 -4.01
CA VAL A 15 -5.00 -4.97 -3.51
C VAL A 15 -4.47 -5.35 -2.14
N ASN A 16 -3.17 -5.54 -2.05
CA ASN A 16 -2.50 -5.84 -0.79
C ASN A 16 -1.98 -4.56 -0.13
N THR A 17 -1.87 -4.60 1.18
CA THR A 17 -1.30 -3.52 1.98
C THR A 17 0.04 -3.96 2.56
N ALA A 18 1.12 -3.37 2.06
CA ALA A 18 2.44 -3.49 2.67
C ALA A 18 2.70 -2.30 3.63
N SER A 19 3.83 -1.69 3.54
CA SER A 19 4.23 -0.49 4.29
C SER A 19 5.49 0.08 3.66
N VAL A 20 5.71 1.37 3.80
CA VAL A 20 7.02 1.98 3.49
C VAL A 20 8.17 1.34 4.30
N ALA A 21 7.87 0.73 5.44
CA ALA A 21 8.84 -0.03 6.22
C ALA A 21 9.39 -1.27 5.50
N ALA A 22 8.77 -1.71 4.42
CA ALA A 22 9.35 -2.73 3.54
C ALA A 22 10.65 -2.26 2.88
N GLU A 23 10.80 -0.95 2.71
CA GLU A 23 11.96 -0.30 2.07
C GLU A 23 12.76 0.57 3.05
N ASP A 24 12.08 1.28 3.95
CA ASP A 24 12.67 2.25 4.88
C ASP A 24 12.58 1.76 6.35
N GLY A 25 12.85 0.51 6.62
CA GLY A 25 12.76 -0.04 7.98
C GLY A 25 13.62 0.72 8.99
N GLN A 26 13.01 1.03 10.13
CA GLN A 26 13.66 1.71 11.25
C GLN A 26 14.26 0.70 12.24
N ILE A 27 15.05 1.19 13.16
CA ILE A 27 15.60 0.39 14.27
C ILE A 27 14.43 -0.32 14.99
N GLY A 28 14.56 -1.64 15.20
CA GLY A 28 13.54 -2.48 15.82
C GLY A 28 12.48 -3.02 14.88
N GLN A 29 12.49 -2.67 13.59
CA GLN A 29 11.49 -3.11 12.61
C GLN A 29 11.91 -4.29 11.72
N ALA A 30 12.97 -5.04 12.10
CA ALA A 30 13.44 -6.14 11.23
C ALA A 30 12.34 -7.15 10.88
N ALA A 31 11.58 -7.63 11.87
CA ALA A 31 10.48 -8.57 11.64
C ALA A 31 9.32 -7.92 10.87
N TYR A 32 8.96 -6.69 11.22
CA TYR A 32 7.90 -5.96 10.52
C TYR A 32 8.28 -5.69 9.05
N SER A 33 9.50 -5.20 8.81
CA SER A 33 10.02 -4.97 7.47
C SER A 33 10.11 -6.26 6.65
N ALA A 34 10.51 -7.37 7.26
CA ALA A 34 10.53 -8.67 6.60
C ALA A 34 9.11 -9.11 6.19
N SER A 35 8.11 -8.95 7.06
CA SER A 35 6.73 -9.29 6.75
C SER A 35 6.17 -8.44 5.61
N LYS A 36 6.41 -7.14 5.64
CA LYS A 36 5.93 -6.20 4.60
C LYS A 36 6.75 -6.29 3.31
N GLY A 37 8.04 -6.56 3.40
CA GLY A 37 8.89 -6.89 2.27
C GLY A 37 8.45 -8.18 1.57
N GLY A 38 7.98 -9.18 2.33
CA GLY A 38 7.39 -10.39 1.78
C GLY A 38 6.13 -10.10 0.96
N VAL A 39 5.26 -9.20 1.44
CA VAL A 39 4.07 -8.76 0.68
C VAL A 39 4.46 -8.09 -0.63
N VAL A 40 5.45 -7.21 -0.60
CA VAL A 40 6.01 -6.57 -1.81
C VAL A 40 6.60 -7.64 -2.75
N GLY A 41 7.44 -8.52 -2.23
CA GLY A 41 8.12 -9.53 -3.03
C GLY A 41 7.20 -10.53 -3.73
N MET A 42 6.03 -10.83 -3.16
CA MET A 42 5.08 -11.77 -3.78
C MET A 42 4.15 -11.13 -4.82
N THR A 43 4.11 -9.81 -4.95
CA THR A 43 3.17 -9.10 -5.83
C THR A 43 3.36 -9.50 -7.30
N LEU A 44 4.54 -9.32 -7.85
CA LEU A 44 4.82 -9.63 -9.25
C LEU A 44 4.71 -11.13 -9.59
N PRO A 45 5.26 -12.05 -8.79
CA PRO A 45 5.09 -13.48 -9.05
C PRO A 45 3.62 -13.91 -9.11
N ILE A 46 2.79 -13.47 -8.16
CA ILE A 46 1.36 -13.79 -8.15
C ILE A 46 0.65 -13.20 -9.36
N ALA A 47 0.97 -11.96 -9.74
CA ALA A 47 0.40 -11.35 -10.95
C ALA A 47 0.69 -12.19 -12.20
N ARG A 48 1.89 -12.77 -12.28
CA ARG A 48 2.30 -13.66 -13.37
C ARG A 48 1.60 -15.01 -13.30
N ASP A 49 1.52 -15.61 -12.12
CA ASP A 49 0.85 -16.90 -11.90
C ASP A 49 -0.63 -16.85 -12.29
N LEU A 50 -1.30 -15.74 -11.95
CA LEU A 50 -2.74 -15.58 -12.15
C LEU A 50 -3.12 -14.89 -13.48
N SER A 51 -2.15 -14.59 -14.33
CA SER A 51 -2.38 -13.87 -15.59
C SER A 51 -3.37 -14.58 -16.51
N ARG A 52 -3.28 -15.91 -16.60
CA ARG A 52 -4.18 -16.73 -17.41
C ARG A 52 -5.59 -16.84 -16.85
N GLU A 53 -5.72 -16.58 -15.55
CA GLU A 53 -7.00 -16.58 -14.84
C GLU A 53 -7.73 -15.24 -14.92
N GLY A 54 -7.11 -14.22 -15.51
CA GLY A 54 -7.68 -12.88 -15.59
C GLY A 54 -7.78 -12.21 -14.21
N ILE A 55 -6.87 -12.52 -13.30
CA ILE A 55 -6.83 -11.93 -11.95
C ILE A 55 -5.59 -11.07 -11.83
N ARG A 56 -5.79 -9.82 -11.40
CA ARG A 56 -4.73 -8.85 -11.17
C ARG A 56 -4.44 -8.69 -9.69
N ILE A 57 -3.21 -8.33 -9.37
CA ILE A 57 -2.78 -8.02 -8.00
C ILE A 57 -1.82 -6.85 -8.01
N ASN A 58 -2.06 -5.90 -7.10
CA ASN A 58 -1.16 -4.78 -6.84
C ASN A 58 -1.00 -4.60 -5.34
N THR A 59 0.04 -3.90 -4.94
CA THR A 59 0.33 -3.65 -3.53
C THR A 59 0.52 -2.15 -3.30
N ILE A 60 -0.07 -1.65 -2.22
CA ILE A 60 0.15 -0.28 -1.75
C ILE A 60 1.09 -0.32 -0.55
N LEU A 61 2.11 0.55 -0.57
CA LEU A 61 2.99 0.80 0.56
C LEU A 61 2.60 2.16 1.17
N PRO A 62 1.68 2.18 2.14
CA PRO A 62 1.29 3.43 2.77
C PRO A 62 2.41 3.96 3.66
N GLY A 63 2.53 5.29 3.72
CA GLY A 63 3.29 6.00 4.71
C GLY A 63 2.53 6.11 6.03
N ILE A 64 2.53 7.28 6.64
CA ILE A 64 1.87 7.52 7.92
C ILE A 64 0.46 8.07 7.68
N PHE A 65 -0.55 7.28 8.05
CA PHE A 65 -1.95 7.62 7.85
C PHE A 65 -2.68 7.87 9.16
N ASN A 66 -3.66 8.77 9.11
CA ASN A 66 -4.56 9.03 10.22
C ASN A 66 -5.61 7.91 10.32
N THR A 67 -5.27 6.86 11.03
CA THR A 67 -6.08 5.66 11.21
C THR A 67 -6.60 5.55 12.64
N PRO A 68 -7.60 4.70 12.92
CA PRO A 68 -8.04 4.43 14.29
C PRO A 68 -6.90 4.03 15.24
N LEU A 69 -5.84 3.41 14.73
CA LEU A 69 -4.65 3.08 15.51
C LEU A 69 -3.95 4.33 16.08
N LEU A 70 -3.94 5.42 15.33
CA LEU A 70 -3.40 6.72 15.74
C LEU A 70 -4.45 7.67 16.32
N ALA A 71 -5.74 7.32 16.24
CA ALA A 71 -6.83 8.20 16.71
C ALA A 71 -6.71 8.53 18.20
N GLY A 72 -6.18 7.60 19.00
CA GLY A 72 -5.95 7.79 20.43
C GLY A 72 -4.64 8.52 20.78
N ALA A 73 -3.80 8.83 19.79
CA ALA A 73 -2.56 9.54 20.02
C ALA A 73 -2.82 11.02 20.32
N PRO A 74 -2.01 11.66 21.20
CA PRO A 74 -2.10 13.11 21.42
C PRO A 74 -1.93 13.91 20.14
N GLU A 75 -2.60 15.04 20.03
CA GLU A 75 -2.57 15.88 18.84
C GLU A 75 -1.16 16.37 18.47
N ASN A 76 -0.33 16.68 19.49
CA ASN A 76 1.07 17.06 19.28
C ASN A 76 1.89 15.93 18.63
N VAL A 77 1.59 14.67 18.94
CA VAL A 77 2.26 13.51 18.33
C VAL A 77 1.84 13.38 16.87
N LYS A 78 0.53 13.54 16.56
CA LYS A 78 0.04 13.50 15.18
C LYS A 78 0.64 14.62 14.34
N GLN A 79 0.73 15.83 14.89
CA GLN A 79 1.34 16.99 14.22
C GLN A 79 2.84 16.74 13.96
N ALA A 80 3.56 16.20 14.92
CA ALA A 80 4.97 15.88 14.76
C ALA A 80 5.20 14.82 13.67
N LEU A 81 4.37 13.78 13.62
CA LEU A 81 4.42 12.77 12.56
C LEU A 81 4.08 13.38 11.19
N GLY A 82 3.05 14.20 11.11
CA GLY A 82 2.67 14.88 9.88
C GLY A 82 3.75 15.83 9.36
N ALA A 83 4.47 16.50 10.26
CA ALA A 83 5.57 17.40 9.91
C ALA A 83 6.77 16.67 9.29
N MET A 84 6.90 15.35 9.49
CA MET A 84 7.94 14.54 8.85
C MET A 84 7.65 14.28 7.36
N VAL A 85 6.40 14.47 6.92
CA VAL A 85 6.00 14.26 5.53
C VAL A 85 6.37 15.48 4.71
N PRO A 86 7.16 15.34 3.65
CA PRO A 86 7.58 16.47 2.81
C PRO A 86 6.42 17.26 2.22
N TYR A 87 5.49 16.57 1.50
CA TYR A 87 4.30 17.25 0.96
C TYR A 87 3.23 16.22 0.54
N PRO A 88 1.97 16.46 0.90
CA PRO A 88 1.49 17.50 1.84
C PRO A 88 1.96 17.19 3.27
N SER A 89 2.37 18.23 4.01
CA SER A 89 2.97 18.08 5.34
C SER A 89 1.91 17.77 6.41
N ARG A 90 1.33 16.58 6.34
CA ARG A 90 0.29 16.05 7.20
C ARG A 90 0.25 14.54 7.11
N LEU A 91 -0.51 13.90 7.98
CA LEU A 91 -0.84 12.49 7.84
C LEU A 91 -1.69 12.24 6.58
N GLY A 92 -1.49 11.09 5.94
CA GLY A 92 -2.37 10.63 4.87
C GLY A 92 -3.78 10.34 5.40
N MET A 93 -4.78 10.54 4.56
CA MET A 93 -6.18 10.27 4.92
C MET A 93 -6.62 8.93 4.35
N PRO A 94 -7.44 8.15 5.09
CA PRO A 94 -7.94 6.86 4.61
C PRO A 94 -8.59 6.93 3.23
N GLU A 95 -9.24 8.03 2.90
CA GLU A 95 -9.89 8.23 1.59
C GLU A 95 -8.86 8.30 0.44
N GLU A 96 -7.65 8.77 0.72
CA GLU A 96 -6.57 8.81 -0.28
C GLU A 96 -6.08 7.40 -0.60
N TYR A 97 -5.96 6.55 0.42
CA TYR A 97 -5.68 5.13 0.23
C TYR A 97 -6.80 4.46 -0.60
N ALA A 98 -8.05 4.71 -0.23
CA ALA A 98 -9.21 4.13 -0.91
C ALA A 98 -9.28 4.53 -2.39
N LYS A 99 -8.93 5.78 -2.73
CA LYS A 99 -8.87 6.23 -4.13
C LYS A 99 -7.84 5.46 -4.94
N LEU A 100 -6.65 5.23 -4.39
CA LEU A 100 -5.61 4.46 -5.08
C LEU A 100 -6.04 3.00 -5.23
N ALA A 101 -6.56 2.38 -4.18
CA ALA A 101 -7.06 1.01 -4.23
C ALA A 101 -8.17 0.86 -5.28
N LYS A 102 -9.12 1.80 -5.33
CA LYS A 102 -10.16 1.83 -6.34
C LYS A 102 -9.57 1.93 -7.75
N THR A 103 -8.60 2.80 -7.97
CA THR A 103 -7.91 2.95 -9.26
C THR A 103 -7.25 1.65 -9.69
N MET A 104 -6.58 0.95 -8.78
CA MET A 104 -5.98 -0.35 -9.07
C MET A 104 -7.01 -1.40 -9.47
N CYS A 105 -8.23 -1.32 -8.92
CA CYS A 105 -9.32 -2.20 -9.31
C CYS A 105 -9.93 -1.84 -10.67
N GLU A 106 -10.03 -0.57 -10.99
CA GLU A 106 -10.74 -0.07 -12.20
C GLU A 106 -9.86 -0.02 -13.45
N VAL A 107 -8.54 0.14 -13.29
CA VAL A 107 -7.60 0.25 -14.42
C VAL A 107 -7.01 -1.12 -14.74
N ASN A 108 -7.46 -1.74 -15.81
CA ASN A 108 -7.05 -3.10 -16.19
C ASN A 108 -5.56 -3.29 -16.46
N TYR A 109 -4.89 -2.25 -16.90
CA TYR A 109 -3.46 -2.31 -17.19
C TYR A 109 -2.58 -2.21 -15.93
N PHE A 110 -3.22 -1.97 -14.77
CA PHE A 110 -2.55 -1.90 -13.47
C PHE A 110 -2.43 -3.31 -12.88
N ASN A 111 -1.27 -3.92 -12.99
CA ASN A 111 -1.05 -5.30 -12.54
C ASN A 111 0.41 -5.54 -12.16
N GLY A 112 0.63 -6.21 -11.04
CA GLY A 112 1.97 -6.61 -10.58
C GLY A 112 2.82 -5.46 -10.06
N GLU A 113 2.23 -4.33 -9.65
CA GLU A 113 2.94 -3.12 -9.24
C GLU A 113 2.88 -2.90 -7.74
N ASP A 114 3.94 -2.32 -7.21
CA ASP A 114 4.07 -1.88 -5.83
C ASP A 114 4.14 -0.36 -5.82
N VAL A 115 3.20 0.31 -5.12
CA VAL A 115 3.09 1.76 -5.13
C VAL A 115 3.19 2.32 -3.73
N ARG A 116 4.17 3.19 -3.49
CA ARG A 116 4.24 4.00 -2.28
C ARG A 116 3.21 5.12 -2.33
N LEU A 117 2.47 5.29 -1.23
CA LEU A 117 1.53 6.39 -1.02
C LEU A 117 1.89 7.07 0.31
N ASP A 118 2.77 8.07 0.28
CA ASP A 118 3.50 8.46 1.49
C ASP A 118 3.91 9.96 1.55
N GLY A 119 3.48 10.79 0.61
CA GLY A 119 3.87 12.20 0.58
C GLY A 119 5.39 12.43 0.44
N ALA A 120 6.09 11.50 -0.16
CA ALA A 120 7.54 11.49 -0.37
C ALA A 120 8.35 11.31 0.93
N ILE A 121 7.75 10.77 1.99
CA ILE A 121 8.51 10.46 3.21
C ILE A 121 9.51 9.34 2.94
N ARG A 122 10.68 9.46 3.53
CA ARG A 122 11.63 8.37 3.71
C ARG A 122 11.95 8.33 5.21
N MET A 123 11.67 7.18 5.82
CA MET A 123 11.78 7.06 7.27
C MET A 123 13.25 7.16 7.69
N ALA A 124 13.52 8.01 8.69
CA ALA A 124 14.82 8.05 9.34
C ALA A 124 15.10 6.75 10.10
N PRO A 125 16.35 6.42 10.46
CA PRO A 125 16.66 5.20 11.20
C PRO A 125 15.95 5.10 12.56
N ARG A 126 15.55 6.25 13.13
CA ARG A 126 14.78 6.36 14.39
C ARG A 126 13.68 7.38 14.27
#